data_d77efedfa6a6057365cf6ba0f1956541
#
_entry.id   d77efedfa6a6057365cf6ba0f1956541
#
_cell.length_a   1.000
_cell.length_b   1.000
_cell.length_c   1.000
_cell.angle_alpha   90.00
_cell.angle_beta   90.00
_cell.angle_gamma   90.00
#
_symmetry.space_group_name_H-M   'P 1'
#
loop_
_entity.id
_entity.type
_entity.pdbx_description
1 polymer ?
#
loop_
_entity_poly.entity_id
_entity_poly.type
_entity_poly.pdbx_seq_one_letter_code
_entity_poly.pdbx_strand_id
1 'polypeptide(L)'
;MESVTVIGAGLAGSECAWQLAQRGIPVVLREMKPEKKTPAHVTGYFAELCCSNSLRGAGLENAVGLLKEELRRLDSLILRCADATAVPAGGALAVDREGFARMVTESVLGHPNITMVPGEVTAIPEGNVVIASGPLTSDALADAIAEKLGGGHTLNFFDAAAPLGTFDSVDMDSAYFASRYDKGTPDYINCPMTKEEYQAFWAELVKAEEAEVHGFEDSGVFEGCMPVEVMARRGEDTLRFGPLKPRGLVDPKTGREPYAVVQLRRDNADGTIYNLVGFQTHLKWGEQKRVFSMIPALHDAQYLRYGVMHRNTYLDSPRLLDRYYRLKSDPRIAFAGQMTGVEGYVESCASGFLAGIELARRLKGQAPLDFPRETAIGALGLYVSNESVADFQPMNVNFGIIPPLDHRVKGKRNKNAELSQRSLAILDTMKEEVLSL
;
A
#
# COMPACT_ATOMS: atom_id res chain seq x y z
N MET A 1 -3.97 25.91 -22.10
CA MET A 1 -4.69 25.21 -21.02
C MET A 1 -3.96 25.51 -19.73
N GLU A 2 -4.67 25.76 -18.65
CA GLU A 2 -4.08 26.00 -17.33
C GLU A 2 -3.33 24.75 -16.85
N SER A 3 -2.14 24.91 -16.26
CA SER A 3 -1.38 23.80 -15.72
C SER A 3 -1.95 23.34 -14.37
N VAL A 4 -1.79 22.07 -14.07
CA VAL A 4 -2.15 21.48 -12.77
C VAL A 4 -0.87 21.24 -11.97
N THR A 5 -0.87 21.67 -10.71
CA THR A 5 0.21 21.30 -9.77
C THR A 5 -0.14 19.99 -9.06
N VAL A 6 0.72 18.98 -9.16
CA VAL A 6 0.63 17.74 -8.39
C VAL A 6 1.77 17.75 -7.37
N ILE A 7 1.44 17.62 -6.08
CA ILE A 7 2.41 17.65 -4.97
C ILE A 7 2.64 16.23 -4.46
N GLY A 8 3.86 15.76 -4.61
CA GLY A 8 4.30 14.40 -4.27
C GLY A 8 4.28 13.45 -5.47
N ALA A 9 5.41 12.78 -5.71
CA ALA A 9 5.58 11.76 -6.75
C ALA A 9 5.56 10.33 -6.19
N GLY A 10 4.71 10.09 -5.19
CA GLY A 10 4.37 8.75 -4.71
C GLY A 10 3.45 8.01 -5.71
N LEU A 11 2.88 6.87 -5.30
CA LEU A 11 1.98 6.07 -6.15
C LEU A 11 0.79 6.89 -6.68
N ALA A 12 0.12 7.63 -5.79
CA ALA A 12 -1.06 8.44 -6.15
C ALA A 12 -0.68 9.63 -7.04
N GLY A 13 0.40 10.35 -6.70
CA GLY A 13 0.79 11.54 -7.46
C GLY A 13 1.36 11.21 -8.83
N SER A 14 2.16 10.13 -8.95
CA SER A 14 2.66 9.66 -10.24
C SER A 14 1.52 9.20 -11.16
N GLU A 15 0.55 8.46 -10.61
CA GLU A 15 -0.64 8.05 -11.36
C GLU A 15 -1.48 9.25 -11.80
N CYS A 16 -1.76 10.19 -10.88
CA CYS A 16 -2.53 11.40 -11.17
C CYS A 16 -1.86 12.26 -12.24
N ALA A 17 -0.55 12.52 -12.12
CA ALA A 17 0.22 13.29 -13.09
C ALA A 17 0.19 12.63 -14.48
N TRP A 18 0.34 11.30 -14.51
CA TRP A 18 0.23 10.52 -15.74
C TRP A 18 -1.14 10.65 -16.40
N GLN A 19 -2.21 10.45 -15.65
CA GLN A 19 -3.57 10.51 -16.18
C GLN A 19 -3.94 11.90 -16.71
N LEU A 20 -3.51 12.97 -16.04
CA LEU A 20 -3.65 14.34 -16.51
C LEU A 20 -2.87 14.57 -17.81
N ALA A 21 -1.61 14.16 -17.83
CA ALA A 21 -0.70 14.39 -18.94
C ALA A 21 -1.09 13.62 -20.21
N GLN A 22 -1.56 12.37 -20.07
CA GLN A 22 -2.11 11.57 -21.18
C GLN A 22 -3.32 12.24 -21.84
N ARG A 23 -4.04 13.07 -21.10
CA ARG A 23 -5.19 13.84 -21.60
C ARG A 23 -4.82 15.25 -22.05
N GLY A 24 -3.53 15.50 -22.27
CA GLY A 24 -3.02 16.76 -22.79
C GLY A 24 -3.05 17.92 -21.80
N ILE A 25 -3.26 17.67 -20.50
CA ILE A 25 -3.18 18.69 -19.47
C ILE A 25 -1.71 18.87 -19.05
N PRO A 26 -1.15 20.10 -19.11
CA PRO A 26 0.20 20.34 -18.60
C PRO A 26 0.24 20.16 -17.06
N VAL A 27 1.23 19.40 -16.59
CA VAL A 27 1.41 19.10 -15.16
C VAL A 27 2.73 19.67 -14.66
N VAL A 28 2.68 20.35 -13.53
CA VAL A 28 3.85 20.70 -12.71
C VAL A 28 3.89 19.72 -11.54
N LEU A 29 4.78 18.72 -11.62
CA LEU A 29 4.95 17.73 -10.56
C LEU A 29 6.00 18.23 -9.57
N ARG A 30 5.60 18.42 -8.30
CA ARG A 30 6.46 18.87 -7.21
C ARG A 30 6.86 17.67 -6.36
N GLU A 31 8.16 17.41 -6.24
CA GLU A 31 8.69 16.30 -5.42
C GLU A 31 9.89 16.78 -4.61
N MET A 32 9.90 16.48 -3.32
CA MET A 32 11.00 16.91 -2.44
C MET A 32 12.24 16.02 -2.54
N LYS A 33 12.08 14.78 -3.00
CA LYS A 33 13.25 13.90 -3.27
C LYS A 33 13.97 14.30 -4.56
N PRO A 34 15.26 14.12 -4.64
CA PRO A 34 16.18 13.55 -3.65
C PRO A 34 16.68 14.54 -2.60
N GLU A 35 16.34 15.84 -2.67
CA GLU A 35 16.87 16.90 -1.82
C GLU A 35 16.47 16.69 -0.35
N LYS A 36 15.22 16.31 -0.11
CA LYS A 36 14.69 15.98 1.22
C LYS A 36 13.98 14.63 1.17
N LYS A 37 14.39 13.72 2.04
CA LYS A 37 13.77 12.40 2.18
C LYS A 37 13.00 12.30 3.49
N THR A 38 11.94 11.51 3.51
CA THR A 38 11.31 11.08 4.77
C THR A 38 12.11 9.93 5.40
N PRO A 39 11.88 9.61 6.67
CA PRO A 39 12.55 8.47 7.30
C PRO A 39 12.30 7.11 6.62
N ALA A 40 11.21 6.97 5.86
CA ALA A 40 10.86 5.72 5.16
C ALA A 40 11.49 5.59 3.77
N HIS A 41 11.87 6.70 3.13
CA HIS A 41 12.41 6.72 1.76
C HIS A 41 13.92 6.59 1.74
N VAL A 42 14.43 5.70 0.90
CA VAL A 42 15.86 5.41 0.75
C VAL A 42 16.39 5.96 -0.56
N THR A 43 15.61 5.84 -1.65
CA THR A 43 15.99 6.24 -3.01
C THR A 43 15.50 7.65 -3.36
N GLY A 44 15.91 8.16 -4.52
CA GLY A 44 15.33 9.36 -5.13
C GLY A 44 14.20 9.05 -6.12
N TYR A 45 13.88 7.77 -6.35
CA TYR A 45 12.87 7.37 -7.32
C TYR A 45 11.44 7.69 -6.87
N PHE A 46 10.55 7.86 -7.84
CA PHE A 46 9.11 8.03 -7.61
C PHE A 46 8.46 6.69 -7.24
N ALA A 47 7.26 6.75 -6.67
CA ALA A 47 6.47 5.58 -6.28
C ALA A 47 7.25 4.52 -5.48
N GLU A 48 8.22 4.93 -4.67
CA GLU A 48 9.00 4.02 -3.83
C GLU A 48 8.11 3.29 -2.83
N LEU A 49 8.18 1.95 -2.82
CA LEU A 49 7.41 1.11 -1.91
C LEU A 49 8.13 1.00 -0.56
N CYS A 50 7.62 1.67 0.47
CA CYS A 50 8.32 1.80 1.75
C CYS A 50 8.23 0.55 2.64
N CYS A 51 7.03 0.00 2.85
CA CYS A 51 6.83 -1.09 3.83
C CYS A 51 6.99 -2.49 3.23
N SER A 52 6.55 -2.71 1.99
CA SER A 52 6.51 -4.02 1.33
C SER A 52 6.66 -3.84 -0.17
N ASN A 53 7.20 -4.85 -0.86
CA ASN A 53 7.18 -4.89 -2.32
C ASN A 53 5.93 -5.57 -2.89
N SER A 54 4.97 -5.93 -2.05
CA SER A 54 3.75 -6.61 -2.47
C SER A 54 2.59 -5.65 -2.64
N LEU A 55 1.92 -5.76 -3.78
CA LEU A 55 0.63 -5.15 -4.05
C LEU A 55 -0.55 -6.08 -3.66
N ARG A 56 -0.29 -7.03 -2.75
CA ARG A 56 -1.25 -8.00 -2.21
C ARG A 56 -1.81 -8.99 -3.26
N GLY A 57 -2.88 -9.72 -2.91
CA GLY A 57 -3.46 -10.78 -3.72
C GLY A 57 -3.83 -10.36 -5.14
N ALA A 58 -3.47 -11.17 -6.16
CA ALA A 58 -3.72 -10.89 -7.57
C ALA A 58 -5.07 -11.43 -8.07
N GLY A 59 -5.62 -12.46 -7.42
CA GLY A 59 -6.84 -13.14 -7.88
C GLY A 59 -8.10 -12.28 -7.72
N LEU A 60 -9.05 -12.43 -8.64
CA LEU A 60 -10.31 -11.69 -8.67
C LEU A 60 -11.27 -12.03 -7.50
N GLU A 61 -11.03 -13.11 -6.79
CA GLU A 61 -11.73 -13.42 -5.54
C GLU A 61 -11.33 -12.52 -4.35
N ASN A 62 -10.32 -11.67 -4.56
CA ASN A 62 -9.88 -10.64 -3.63
C ASN A 62 -10.27 -9.26 -4.15
N ALA A 63 -10.82 -8.40 -3.32
CA ALA A 63 -11.23 -7.05 -3.75
C ALA A 63 -10.06 -6.20 -4.28
N VAL A 64 -8.87 -6.36 -3.70
CA VAL A 64 -7.66 -5.70 -4.24
C VAL A 64 -7.21 -6.29 -5.58
N GLY A 65 -7.51 -7.55 -5.85
CA GLY A 65 -7.30 -8.16 -7.17
C GLY A 65 -8.25 -7.55 -8.21
N LEU A 66 -9.52 -7.37 -7.84
CA LEU A 66 -10.50 -6.66 -8.65
C LEU A 66 -10.04 -5.22 -8.93
N LEU A 67 -9.66 -4.45 -7.91
CA LEU A 67 -9.20 -3.07 -8.08
C LEU A 67 -8.00 -2.96 -9.04
N LYS A 68 -7.05 -3.91 -8.95
CA LYS A 68 -5.93 -3.98 -9.89
C LYS A 68 -6.39 -4.21 -11.33
N GLU A 69 -7.34 -5.11 -11.52
CA GLU A 69 -7.86 -5.42 -12.86
C GLU A 69 -8.66 -4.24 -13.43
N GLU A 70 -9.43 -3.53 -12.62
CA GLU A 70 -10.09 -2.29 -13.02
C GLU A 70 -9.07 -1.25 -13.52
N LEU A 71 -8.01 -1.01 -12.74
CA LEU A 71 -6.94 -0.07 -13.11
C LEU A 71 -6.17 -0.51 -14.35
N ARG A 72 -5.91 -1.81 -14.55
CA ARG A 72 -5.28 -2.32 -15.80
C ARG A 72 -6.12 -2.02 -17.03
N ARG A 73 -7.42 -2.28 -16.95
CA ARG A 73 -8.35 -2.02 -18.07
C ARG A 73 -8.44 -0.55 -18.43
N LEU A 74 -8.15 0.33 -17.48
CA LEU A 74 -8.17 1.78 -17.62
C LEU A 74 -6.78 2.40 -17.87
N ASP A 75 -5.78 1.61 -18.22
CA ASP A 75 -4.41 2.05 -18.56
C ASP A 75 -3.69 2.79 -17.43
N SER A 76 -3.73 2.24 -16.21
CA SER A 76 -2.94 2.75 -15.09
C SER A 76 -1.44 2.59 -15.34
N LEU A 77 -0.67 3.67 -15.16
CA LEU A 77 0.80 3.64 -15.19
C LEU A 77 1.35 2.69 -14.12
N ILE A 78 0.86 2.82 -12.90
CA ILE A 78 1.36 2.07 -11.74
C ILE A 78 1.18 0.58 -11.96
N LEU A 79 0.02 0.13 -12.45
CA LEU A 79 -0.23 -1.28 -12.72
C LEU A 79 0.59 -1.80 -13.90
N ARG A 80 0.77 -1.02 -14.95
CA ARG A 80 1.65 -1.35 -16.08
C ARG A 80 3.09 -1.58 -15.62
N CYS A 81 3.63 -0.67 -14.80
CA CYS A 81 4.97 -0.81 -14.24
C CYS A 81 5.08 -2.00 -13.28
N ALA A 82 4.04 -2.25 -12.48
CA ALA A 82 4.01 -3.37 -11.54
C ALA A 82 4.01 -4.72 -12.25
N ASP A 83 3.22 -4.86 -13.31
CA ASP A 83 3.18 -6.09 -14.12
C ASP A 83 4.51 -6.34 -14.86
N ALA A 84 5.16 -5.28 -15.35
CA ALA A 84 6.44 -5.38 -16.04
C ALA A 84 7.62 -5.72 -15.12
N THR A 85 7.52 -5.44 -13.83
CA THR A 85 8.57 -5.69 -12.83
C THR A 85 8.17 -6.75 -11.80
N ALA A 86 7.16 -7.56 -12.13
CA ALA A 86 6.66 -8.59 -11.24
C ALA A 86 7.72 -9.64 -10.89
N VAL A 87 7.76 -10.05 -9.63
CA VAL A 87 8.59 -11.13 -9.13
C VAL A 87 7.73 -12.26 -8.56
N PRO A 88 8.21 -13.50 -8.54
CA PRO A 88 7.46 -14.63 -8.00
C PRO A 88 7.04 -14.39 -6.54
N ALA A 89 5.72 -14.53 -6.27
CA ALA A 89 5.13 -14.33 -4.95
C ALA A 89 3.83 -15.13 -4.76
N GLY A 90 3.73 -16.32 -5.32
CA GLY A 90 2.55 -17.18 -5.24
C GLY A 90 1.31 -16.49 -5.80
N GLY A 91 0.24 -16.35 -5.01
CA GLY A 91 -1.01 -15.69 -5.41
C GLY A 91 -1.03 -14.17 -5.23
N ALA A 92 0.10 -13.52 -4.92
CA ALA A 92 0.23 -12.08 -4.79
C ALA A 92 0.92 -11.47 -6.01
N LEU A 93 0.66 -10.19 -6.28
CA LEU A 93 1.48 -9.38 -7.17
C LEU A 93 2.57 -8.71 -6.30
N ALA A 94 3.79 -9.16 -6.41
CA ALA A 94 4.97 -8.51 -5.85
C ALA A 94 5.89 -8.04 -6.97
N VAL A 95 6.68 -7.02 -6.72
CA VAL A 95 7.53 -6.39 -7.72
C VAL A 95 9.00 -6.36 -7.28
N ASP A 96 9.91 -6.33 -8.23
CA ASP A 96 11.26 -5.82 -7.99
C ASP A 96 11.13 -4.36 -7.54
N ARG A 97 11.46 -4.10 -6.28
CA ARG A 97 11.19 -2.81 -5.64
C ARG A 97 11.86 -1.64 -6.36
N GLU A 98 13.13 -1.79 -6.68
CA GLU A 98 13.90 -0.73 -7.34
C GLU A 98 13.54 -0.62 -8.82
N GLY A 99 13.42 -1.74 -9.52
CA GLY A 99 13.01 -1.78 -10.92
C GLY A 99 11.67 -1.13 -11.16
N PHE A 100 10.70 -1.38 -10.27
CA PHE A 100 9.38 -0.75 -10.29
C PHE A 100 9.47 0.78 -10.13
N ALA A 101 10.13 1.24 -9.07
CA ALA A 101 10.25 2.67 -8.77
C ALA A 101 11.00 3.41 -9.88
N ARG A 102 12.05 2.81 -10.44
CA ARG A 102 12.79 3.35 -11.58
C ARG A 102 11.92 3.46 -12.83
N MET A 103 11.18 2.42 -13.17
CA MET A 103 10.31 2.42 -14.36
C MET A 103 9.20 3.48 -14.26
N VAL A 104 8.59 3.66 -13.09
CA VAL A 104 7.62 4.74 -12.85
C VAL A 104 8.27 6.10 -13.03
N THR A 105 9.46 6.30 -12.45
CA THR A 105 10.21 7.55 -12.54
C THR A 105 10.54 7.91 -14.00
N GLU A 106 11.10 6.95 -14.76
CA GLU A 106 11.44 7.14 -16.16
C GLU A 106 10.21 7.45 -17.02
N SER A 107 9.10 6.76 -16.79
CA SER A 107 7.84 7.00 -17.50
C SER A 107 7.31 8.41 -17.26
N VAL A 108 7.27 8.84 -16.01
CA VAL A 108 6.75 10.16 -15.62
C VAL A 108 7.65 11.28 -16.14
N LEU A 109 8.97 11.17 -15.94
CA LEU A 109 9.94 12.17 -16.40
C LEU A 109 10.05 12.23 -17.95
N GLY A 110 9.80 11.13 -18.63
CA GLY A 110 9.80 11.06 -20.08
C GLY A 110 8.56 11.64 -20.76
N HIS A 111 7.49 11.96 -19.98
CA HIS A 111 6.25 12.45 -20.56
C HIS A 111 6.32 13.96 -20.91
N PRO A 112 6.05 14.39 -22.15
CA PRO A 112 6.25 15.78 -22.59
C PRO A 112 5.36 16.81 -21.88
N ASN A 113 4.21 16.39 -21.33
CA ASN A 113 3.30 17.26 -20.61
C ASN A 113 3.55 17.29 -19.09
N ILE A 114 4.60 16.65 -18.58
CA ILE A 114 4.97 16.67 -17.17
C ILE A 114 6.30 17.42 -17.00
N THR A 115 6.25 18.49 -16.22
CA THR A 115 7.46 19.20 -15.79
C THR A 115 7.69 18.93 -14.32
N MET A 116 8.79 18.25 -13.99
CA MET A 116 9.19 18.01 -12.61
C MET A 116 9.92 19.24 -12.05
N VAL A 117 9.50 19.70 -10.89
CA VAL A 117 10.15 20.78 -10.12
C VAL A 117 10.54 20.23 -8.76
N PRO A 118 11.85 20.12 -8.46
CA PRO A 118 12.32 19.58 -7.19
C PRO A 118 12.07 20.55 -6.03
N GLY A 119 12.13 20.02 -4.83
CA GLY A 119 12.06 20.77 -3.59
C GLY A 119 10.75 20.61 -2.84
N GLU A 120 10.85 20.91 -1.54
CA GLU A 120 9.73 20.87 -0.62
C GLU A 120 8.67 21.94 -0.95
N VAL A 121 7.42 21.57 -0.90
CA VAL A 121 6.29 22.50 -0.95
C VAL A 121 5.83 22.79 0.47
N THR A 122 5.88 24.06 0.85
CA THR A 122 5.56 24.53 2.22
C THR A 122 4.24 25.28 2.32
N ALA A 123 3.61 25.58 1.18
CA ALA A 123 2.31 26.25 1.10
C ALA A 123 1.52 25.69 -0.08
N ILE A 124 0.19 25.70 0.01
CA ILE A 124 -0.68 25.24 -1.08
C ILE A 124 -0.63 26.26 -2.23
N PRO A 125 -0.19 25.88 -3.44
CA PRO A 125 -0.13 26.79 -4.57
C PRO A 125 -1.50 27.31 -5.01
N GLU A 126 -1.49 28.41 -5.76
CA GLU A 126 -2.69 28.88 -6.48
C GLU A 126 -3.01 27.99 -7.69
N GLY A 127 -4.19 28.15 -8.26
CA GLY A 127 -4.65 27.37 -9.41
C GLY A 127 -5.16 25.98 -9.01
N ASN A 128 -5.14 25.04 -9.94
CA ASN A 128 -5.62 23.69 -9.71
C ASN A 128 -4.48 22.83 -9.11
N VAL A 129 -4.76 22.23 -7.97
CA VAL A 129 -3.76 21.48 -7.17
C VAL A 129 -4.28 20.10 -6.79
N VAL A 130 -3.45 19.08 -6.94
CA VAL A 130 -3.67 17.76 -6.34
C VAL A 130 -2.58 17.50 -5.29
N ILE A 131 -2.98 17.35 -4.03
CA ILE A 131 -2.08 17.06 -2.92
C ILE A 131 -2.02 15.53 -2.77
N ALA A 132 -0.90 14.95 -3.18
CA ALA A 132 -0.62 13.52 -3.16
C ALA A 132 0.70 13.20 -2.41
N SER A 133 1.03 14.03 -1.43
CA SER A 133 2.27 13.95 -0.63
C SER A 133 2.35 12.72 0.28
N GLY A 134 1.24 11.98 0.41
CA GLY A 134 1.19 10.73 1.15
C GLY A 134 1.14 10.91 2.68
N PRO A 135 1.26 9.80 3.42
CA PRO A 135 1.11 9.79 4.88
C PRO A 135 2.29 10.46 5.61
N LEU A 136 3.44 10.57 4.94
CA LEU A 136 4.67 11.19 5.47
C LEU A 136 4.85 12.61 4.91
N THR A 137 3.75 13.35 4.76
CA THR A 137 3.76 14.76 4.39
C THR A 137 4.65 15.55 5.34
N SER A 138 5.47 16.47 4.79
CA SER A 138 6.35 17.30 5.61
C SER A 138 5.56 18.22 6.54
N ASP A 139 6.14 18.55 7.68
CA ASP A 139 5.47 19.35 8.72
C ASP A 139 4.95 20.66 8.15
N ALA A 140 5.76 21.37 7.35
CA ALA A 140 5.39 22.66 6.78
C ALA A 140 4.16 22.55 5.84
N LEU A 141 4.09 21.51 5.00
CA LEU A 141 2.92 21.29 4.15
C LEU A 141 1.72 20.78 4.97
N ALA A 142 1.95 19.96 5.99
CA ALA A 142 0.90 19.51 6.90
C ALA A 142 0.25 20.68 7.65
N ASP A 143 1.04 21.63 8.11
CA ASP A 143 0.57 22.86 8.76
C ASP A 143 -0.25 23.74 7.79
N ALA A 144 0.23 23.89 6.55
CA ALA A 144 -0.51 24.63 5.52
C ALA A 144 -1.85 23.97 5.15
N ILE A 145 -1.89 22.63 5.12
CA ILE A 145 -3.13 21.86 4.93
C ILE A 145 -4.06 22.06 6.14
N ALA A 146 -3.56 21.96 7.36
CA ALA A 146 -4.35 22.14 8.58
C ALA A 146 -4.96 23.56 8.66
N GLU A 147 -4.18 24.60 8.32
CA GLU A 147 -4.65 25.97 8.24
C GLU A 147 -5.77 26.11 7.20
N LYS A 148 -5.58 25.56 5.98
CA LYS A 148 -6.58 25.58 4.90
C LYS A 148 -7.89 24.90 5.30
N LEU A 149 -7.82 23.84 6.11
CA LEU A 149 -8.98 23.09 6.57
C LEU A 149 -9.64 23.68 7.84
N GLY A 150 -9.12 24.77 8.40
CA GLY A 150 -9.66 25.43 9.60
C GLY A 150 -9.32 24.72 10.91
N GLY A 151 -8.32 23.81 10.93
CA GLY A 151 -7.87 23.04 12.09
C GLY A 151 -8.77 21.85 12.44
N GLY A 152 -8.25 20.89 13.19
CA GLY A 152 -9.02 19.77 13.77
C GLY A 152 -9.50 18.66 12.81
N HIS A 153 -9.14 18.72 11.54
CA HIS A 153 -9.57 17.76 10.51
C HIS A 153 -8.47 16.80 10.02
N THR A 154 -7.31 16.83 10.66
CA THR A 154 -6.24 15.86 10.43
C THR A 154 -6.21 14.85 11.56
N LEU A 155 -6.16 13.58 11.21
CA LEU A 155 -6.09 12.45 12.12
C LEU A 155 -4.76 11.72 11.89
N ASN A 156 -4.31 10.95 12.89
CA ASN A 156 -3.03 10.25 12.80
C ASN A 156 -3.21 8.77 13.13
N PHE A 157 -2.42 7.94 12.46
CA PHE A 157 -2.22 6.54 12.83
C PHE A 157 -0.76 6.16 12.64
N PHE A 158 -0.36 5.02 13.17
CA PHE A 158 1.01 4.53 13.08
C PHE A 158 1.08 3.32 12.16
N ASP A 159 2.13 3.28 11.33
CA ASP A 159 2.44 2.19 10.40
C ASP A 159 3.89 1.75 10.60
N ALA A 160 4.15 0.47 10.47
CA ALA A 160 5.46 -0.11 10.65
C ALA A 160 5.93 -0.86 9.41
N ALA A 161 7.23 -0.72 9.06
CA ALA A 161 7.87 -1.49 8.01
C ALA A 161 8.52 -2.75 8.56
N ALA A 162 8.56 -3.80 7.73
CA ALA A 162 9.27 -5.04 8.04
C ALA A 162 10.74 -5.00 7.59
N PRO A 163 11.64 -5.77 8.24
CA PRO A 163 13.03 -5.87 7.84
C PRO A 163 13.23 -6.52 6.47
N LEU A 164 14.33 -6.15 5.81
CA LEU A 164 14.85 -6.79 4.61
C LEU A 164 16.17 -7.48 4.91
N GLY A 165 16.29 -8.77 4.59
CA GLY A 165 17.50 -9.57 4.76
C GLY A 165 18.08 -10.06 3.44
N THR A 166 19.36 -10.46 3.44
CA THR A 166 20.02 -11.05 2.28
C THR A 166 19.78 -12.56 2.24
N PHE A 167 19.62 -13.12 1.04
CA PHE A 167 19.37 -14.56 0.84
C PHE A 167 20.52 -15.43 1.32
N ASP A 168 21.75 -15.03 1.05
CA ASP A 168 22.97 -15.77 1.41
C ASP A 168 23.22 -15.88 2.92
N SER A 169 22.51 -15.06 3.72
CA SER A 169 22.54 -15.12 5.18
C SER A 169 21.40 -15.96 5.78
N VAL A 170 20.52 -16.54 4.96
CA VAL A 170 19.47 -17.45 5.41
C VAL A 170 20.03 -18.88 5.47
N ASP A 171 19.92 -19.53 6.63
CA ASP A 171 20.26 -20.93 6.76
C ASP A 171 19.21 -21.82 6.08
N MET A 172 19.52 -22.24 4.85
CA MET A 172 18.64 -23.11 4.06
C MET A 172 18.62 -24.57 4.55
N ASP A 173 19.53 -24.97 5.46
CA ASP A 173 19.42 -26.24 6.14
C ASP A 173 18.32 -26.24 7.21
N SER A 174 17.93 -25.08 7.69
CA SER A 174 16.82 -24.88 8.64
C SER A 174 15.55 -24.28 7.97
N ALA A 175 15.53 -24.14 6.64
CA ALA A 175 14.41 -23.58 5.90
C ALA A 175 14.07 -24.42 4.66
N TYR A 176 12.94 -24.10 4.02
CA TYR A 176 12.52 -24.77 2.78
C TYR A 176 11.64 -23.85 1.92
N PHE A 177 11.68 -24.07 0.61
CA PHE A 177 10.76 -23.41 -0.32
C PHE A 177 9.42 -24.13 -0.37
N ALA A 178 8.32 -23.43 -0.17
CA ALA A 178 6.97 -23.95 -0.36
C ALA A 178 5.95 -22.83 -0.60
N SER A 179 4.83 -23.20 -1.20
CA SER A 179 3.62 -22.38 -1.26
C SER A 179 2.56 -22.98 -0.33
N ARG A 180 1.73 -22.12 0.25
CA ARG A 180 0.68 -22.57 1.18
C ARG A 180 -0.38 -23.40 0.47
N TYR A 181 -0.63 -24.62 0.98
CA TYR A 181 -1.53 -25.63 0.38
C TYR A 181 -1.10 -26.06 -1.03
N ASP A 182 0.17 -26.04 -1.35
CA ASP A 182 0.74 -26.35 -2.67
C ASP A 182 0.06 -25.59 -3.83
N LYS A 183 -0.36 -24.34 -3.54
CA LYS A 183 -1.00 -23.47 -4.53
C LYS A 183 0.00 -22.58 -5.22
N GLY A 184 0.16 -22.76 -6.52
CA GLY A 184 1.14 -22.01 -7.32
C GLY A 184 2.56 -22.54 -7.15
N THR A 185 3.52 -21.67 -7.42
CA THR A 185 4.96 -21.98 -7.32
C THR A 185 5.46 -21.85 -5.87
N PRO A 186 6.47 -22.60 -5.45
CA PRO A 186 7.03 -22.53 -4.09
C PRO A 186 7.96 -21.33 -3.92
N ASP A 187 7.39 -20.11 -3.99
CA ASP A 187 8.16 -18.87 -4.08
C ASP A 187 8.60 -18.30 -2.72
N TYR A 188 8.04 -18.82 -1.62
CA TYR A 188 8.37 -18.35 -0.28
C TYR A 188 9.39 -19.27 0.39
N ILE A 189 10.38 -18.67 1.06
CA ILE A 189 11.21 -19.42 2.02
C ILE A 189 10.43 -19.49 3.32
N ASN A 190 10.29 -20.69 3.86
CA ASN A 190 9.58 -20.97 5.10
C ASN A 190 10.61 -21.38 6.16
N CYS A 191 10.64 -20.61 7.25
CA CYS A 191 11.54 -20.80 8.40
C CYS A 191 10.71 -21.41 9.54
N PRO A 192 10.72 -22.75 9.70
CA PRO A 192 9.94 -23.44 10.73
C PRO A 192 10.54 -23.24 12.11
N MET A 193 9.69 -23.32 13.12
CA MET A 193 10.05 -23.38 14.53
C MET A 193 9.32 -24.54 15.22
N THR A 194 10.02 -25.23 16.09
CA THR A 194 9.41 -26.13 17.08
C THR A 194 8.63 -25.33 18.12
N LYS A 195 7.92 -26.03 18.99
CA LYS A 195 7.18 -25.38 20.07
C LYS A 195 8.10 -24.64 21.05
N GLU A 196 9.19 -25.28 21.40
CA GLU A 196 10.20 -24.77 22.34
C GLU A 196 10.89 -23.53 21.78
N GLU A 197 11.31 -23.57 20.52
CA GLU A 197 11.91 -22.43 19.80
C GLU A 197 10.93 -21.25 19.70
N TYR A 198 9.68 -21.52 19.34
CA TYR A 198 8.67 -20.49 19.24
C TYR A 198 8.38 -19.85 20.61
N GLN A 199 8.24 -20.64 21.68
CA GLN A 199 7.98 -20.10 23.00
C GLN A 199 9.14 -19.26 23.53
N ALA A 200 10.38 -19.67 23.27
CA ALA A 200 11.56 -18.86 23.59
C ALA A 200 11.58 -17.56 22.80
N PHE A 201 11.34 -17.61 21.49
CA PHE A 201 11.25 -16.45 20.61
C PHE A 201 10.13 -15.49 21.07
N TRP A 202 8.90 -16.00 21.30
CA TRP A 202 7.78 -15.20 21.75
C TRP A 202 8.05 -14.49 23.10
N ALA A 203 8.62 -15.20 24.06
CA ALA A 203 8.94 -14.64 25.36
C ALA A 203 9.96 -13.50 25.31
N GLU A 204 10.94 -13.58 24.41
CA GLU A 204 11.91 -12.51 24.19
C GLU A 204 11.34 -11.36 23.34
N LEU A 205 10.49 -11.66 22.36
CA LEU A 205 9.80 -10.65 21.55
C LEU A 205 8.91 -9.73 22.41
N VAL A 206 8.16 -10.31 23.34
CA VAL A 206 7.27 -9.55 24.25
C VAL A 206 8.05 -8.62 25.18
N LYS A 207 9.29 -8.96 25.55
CA LYS A 207 10.15 -8.20 26.46
C LYS A 207 11.08 -7.22 25.75
N ALA A 208 11.19 -7.35 24.42
CA ALA A 208 12.15 -6.57 23.64
C ALA A 208 11.92 -5.07 23.74
N GLU A 209 13.01 -4.31 23.74
CA GLU A 209 12.95 -2.86 23.85
C GLU A 209 12.48 -2.22 22.53
N GLU A 210 11.55 -1.30 22.68
CA GLU A 210 10.98 -0.54 21.56
C GLU A 210 11.72 0.79 21.36
N ALA A 211 11.75 1.27 20.10
CA ALA A 211 12.19 2.60 19.80
C ALA A 211 11.14 3.62 20.28
N GLU A 212 11.61 4.75 20.81
CA GLU A 212 10.70 5.84 21.19
C GLU A 212 10.04 6.43 19.94
N VAL A 213 8.71 6.42 19.91
CA VAL A 213 7.92 7.08 18.88
C VAL A 213 7.01 8.08 19.56
N HIS A 214 7.26 9.38 19.32
CA HIS A 214 6.47 10.44 19.95
C HIS A 214 4.98 10.34 19.58
N GLY A 215 4.14 10.27 20.61
CA GLY A 215 2.69 10.18 20.45
C GLY A 215 2.17 8.80 20.03
N PHE A 216 3.02 7.76 20.14
CA PHE A 216 2.59 6.39 19.89
C PHE A 216 1.76 5.86 21.09
N GLU A 217 0.57 5.39 20.76
CA GLU A 217 -0.27 4.59 21.64
C GLU A 217 -0.70 3.32 20.89
N ASP A 218 -0.70 2.16 21.52
CA ASP A 218 -1.05 0.89 20.87
C ASP A 218 -2.44 0.90 20.22
N SER A 219 -3.35 1.74 20.70
CA SER A 219 -4.69 1.93 20.15
C SER A 219 -4.73 2.70 18.81
N GLY A 220 -3.65 3.40 18.46
CA GLY A 220 -3.54 4.17 17.22
C GLY A 220 -2.90 3.44 16.05
N VAL A 221 -2.65 2.12 16.17
CA VAL A 221 -2.02 1.32 15.10
C VAL A 221 -3.07 0.74 14.18
N PHE A 222 -2.86 0.88 12.87
CA PHE A 222 -3.69 0.22 11.88
C PHE A 222 -3.52 -1.31 11.96
N GLU A 223 -4.63 -2.05 12.10
CA GLU A 223 -4.62 -3.52 12.29
C GLU A 223 -3.84 -4.28 11.19
N GLY A 224 -3.87 -3.80 9.95
CA GLY A 224 -3.18 -4.42 8.82
C GLY A 224 -1.65 -4.27 8.85
N CYS A 225 -1.13 -3.32 9.63
CA CYS A 225 0.30 -3.00 9.77
C CYS A 225 0.75 -3.07 11.23
N MET A 226 0.02 -3.81 12.07
CA MET A 226 0.32 -3.95 13.48
C MET A 226 1.71 -4.56 13.68
N PRO A 227 2.56 -3.97 14.54
CA PRO A 227 3.86 -4.51 14.87
C PRO A 227 3.78 -5.92 15.46
N VAL A 228 4.76 -6.74 15.09
CA VAL A 228 4.79 -8.16 15.51
C VAL A 228 4.86 -8.32 17.02
N GLU A 229 5.58 -7.44 17.73
CA GLU A 229 5.66 -7.40 19.18
C GLU A 229 4.33 -7.00 19.84
N VAL A 230 3.57 -6.08 19.24
CA VAL A 230 2.24 -5.68 19.71
C VAL A 230 1.26 -6.84 19.56
N MET A 231 1.30 -7.54 18.43
CA MET A 231 0.52 -8.78 18.23
C MET A 231 0.90 -9.85 19.26
N ALA A 232 2.20 -10.02 19.53
CA ALA A 232 2.69 -11.02 20.48
C ALA A 232 2.17 -10.80 21.90
N ARG A 233 2.03 -9.55 22.35
CA ARG A 233 1.47 -9.20 23.66
C ARG A 233 -0.01 -9.54 23.83
N ARG A 234 -0.74 -9.67 22.72
CA ARG A 234 -2.16 -10.09 22.75
C ARG A 234 -2.34 -11.55 23.16
N GLY A 235 -1.27 -12.34 23.20
CA GLY A 235 -1.26 -13.72 23.67
C GLY A 235 -0.29 -14.60 22.88
N GLU A 236 0.20 -15.67 23.53
CA GLU A 236 1.20 -16.59 22.98
C GLU A 236 0.79 -17.16 21.61
N ASP A 237 -0.47 -17.51 21.42
CA ASP A 237 -0.95 -18.10 20.16
C ASP A 237 -1.29 -17.07 19.06
N THR A 238 -1.33 -15.77 19.37
CA THR A 238 -1.78 -14.73 18.42
C THR A 238 -0.99 -14.78 17.12
N LEU A 239 0.33 -14.86 17.17
CA LEU A 239 1.18 -14.92 15.99
C LEU A 239 0.96 -16.20 15.15
N ARG A 240 0.64 -17.32 15.80
CA ARG A 240 0.38 -18.60 15.13
C ARG A 240 -0.96 -18.65 14.39
N PHE A 241 -1.90 -17.78 14.75
CA PHE A 241 -3.14 -17.54 13.99
C PHE A 241 -3.02 -16.39 13.01
N GLY A 242 -1.93 -15.63 13.08
CA GLY A 242 -1.58 -14.48 12.26
C GLY A 242 -0.39 -14.73 11.31
N PRO A 243 0.68 -13.90 11.41
CA PRO A 243 1.79 -13.92 10.45
C PRO A 243 2.63 -15.21 10.48
N LEU A 244 2.70 -15.91 11.62
CA LEU A 244 3.49 -17.13 11.77
C LEU A 244 2.63 -18.41 11.67
N LYS A 245 1.48 -18.33 11.03
CA LYS A 245 0.55 -19.46 10.88
C LYS A 245 1.18 -20.60 10.09
N PRO A 246 1.25 -21.84 10.66
CA PRO A 246 1.90 -22.99 9.99
C PRO A 246 0.98 -23.70 8.99
N ARG A 247 -0.34 -23.50 9.06
CA ARG A 247 -1.34 -24.26 8.28
C ARG A 247 -1.07 -24.22 6.78
N GLY A 248 -1.06 -25.41 6.17
CA GLY A 248 -0.85 -25.61 4.74
C GLY A 248 0.60 -25.48 4.30
N LEU A 249 1.55 -25.51 5.25
CA LEU A 249 2.99 -25.52 4.99
C LEU A 249 3.57 -26.78 5.65
N VAL A 250 3.81 -27.81 4.87
CA VAL A 250 4.41 -29.06 5.34
C VAL A 250 5.93 -28.96 5.19
N ASP A 251 6.64 -29.16 6.29
CA ASP A 251 8.10 -29.23 6.27
C ASP A 251 8.53 -30.55 5.59
N PRO A 252 9.27 -30.52 4.48
CA PRO A 252 9.70 -31.71 3.77
C PRO A 252 10.62 -32.63 4.58
N LYS A 253 11.31 -32.12 5.61
CA LYS A 253 12.20 -32.89 6.48
C LYS A 253 11.43 -33.72 7.48
N THR A 254 10.33 -33.22 7.99
CA THR A 254 9.52 -33.89 9.02
C THR A 254 8.24 -34.53 8.47
N GLY A 255 7.80 -34.14 7.28
CA GLY A 255 6.53 -34.54 6.69
C GLY A 255 5.30 -33.98 7.44
N ARG A 256 5.48 -32.97 8.29
CA ARG A 256 4.43 -32.40 9.15
C ARG A 256 4.41 -30.88 9.07
N GLU A 257 3.24 -30.28 9.39
CA GLU A 257 3.17 -28.86 9.65
C GLU A 257 3.97 -28.53 10.91
N PRO A 258 4.89 -27.52 10.89
CA PRO A 258 5.65 -27.12 12.08
C PRO A 258 4.74 -26.42 13.11
N TYR A 259 5.29 -26.10 14.28
CA TYR A 259 4.51 -25.40 15.31
C TYR A 259 4.24 -23.93 14.91
N ALA A 260 5.21 -23.24 14.35
CA ALA A 260 5.10 -21.90 13.77
C ALA A 260 6.04 -21.77 12.56
N VAL A 261 5.76 -20.84 11.66
CA VAL A 261 6.57 -20.59 10.45
C VAL A 261 6.70 -19.10 10.18
N VAL A 262 7.92 -18.62 10.04
CA VAL A 262 8.18 -17.30 9.45
C VAL A 262 8.35 -17.47 7.95
N GLN A 263 7.68 -16.62 7.17
CA GLN A 263 7.79 -16.64 5.72
C GLN A 263 8.64 -15.46 5.22
N LEU A 264 9.56 -15.74 4.32
CA LEU A 264 10.33 -14.73 3.63
C LEU A 264 9.86 -14.66 2.18
N ARG A 265 9.64 -13.44 1.69
CA ARG A 265 9.22 -13.17 0.31
C ARG A 265 10.33 -12.45 -0.44
N ARG A 266 10.58 -12.89 -1.67
CA ARG A 266 11.52 -12.24 -2.57
C ARG A 266 11.18 -10.75 -2.75
N ASP A 267 12.19 -9.86 -2.64
CA ASP A 267 12.04 -8.40 -2.72
C ASP A 267 12.68 -7.80 -4.00
N ASN A 268 13.50 -8.57 -4.73
CA ASN A 268 14.10 -8.16 -5.99
C ASN A 268 14.08 -9.28 -7.05
N ALA A 269 14.30 -8.94 -8.32
CA ALA A 269 14.26 -9.89 -9.43
C ALA A 269 15.33 -10.99 -9.32
N ASP A 270 16.51 -10.65 -8.82
CA ASP A 270 17.64 -11.60 -8.69
C ASP A 270 17.46 -12.61 -7.55
N GLY A 271 16.47 -12.41 -6.66
CA GLY A 271 16.22 -13.28 -5.51
C GLY A 271 17.31 -13.23 -4.44
N THR A 272 18.04 -12.13 -4.38
CA THR A 272 19.12 -11.91 -3.39
C THR A 272 18.65 -11.20 -2.13
N ILE A 273 17.47 -10.57 -2.16
CA ILE A 273 16.87 -9.81 -1.05
C ILE A 273 15.50 -10.37 -0.73
N TYR A 274 15.23 -10.55 0.56
CA TYR A 274 13.99 -11.09 1.08
C TYR A 274 13.39 -10.22 2.18
N ASN A 275 12.06 -10.08 2.15
CA ASN A 275 11.27 -9.37 3.15
C ASN A 275 10.71 -10.38 4.17
N LEU A 276 10.82 -10.08 5.46
CA LEU A 276 10.20 -10.86 6.54
C LEU A 276 8.70 -10.55 6.57
N VAL A 277 7.88 -11.49 6.12
CA VAL A 277 6.42 -11.29 5.99
C VAL A 277 5.77 -11.22 7.37
N GLY A 278 5.05 -10.12 7.63
CA GLY A 278 4.34 -9.93 8.90
C GLY A 278 5.22 -9.51 10.08
N PHE A 279 6.46 -9.10 9.82
CA PHE A 279 7.41 -8.60 10.81
C PHE A 279 7.55 -7.08 10.81
N GLN A 280 6.45 -6.37 10.56
CA GLN A 280 6.40 -4.95 10.87
C GLN A 280 6.75 -4.77 12.35
N THR A 281 7.62 -3.80 12.65
CA THR A 281 8.13 -3.66 14.02
C THR A 281 8.63 -2.25 14.31
N HIS A 282 8.52 -1.82 15.57
CA HIS A 282 9.18 -0.63 16.09
C HIS A 282 10.21 -0.96 17.19
N LEU A 283 10.64 -2.22 17.28
CA LEU A 283 11.75 -2.59 18.15
C LEU A 283 13.03 -1.81 17.79
N LYS A 284 13.85 -1.53 18.78
CA LYS A 284 15.21 -1.02 18.54
C LYS A 284 15.99 -1.96 17.61
N TRP A 285 16.85 -1.45 16.76
CA TRP A 285 17.59 -2.25 15.77
C TRP A 285 18.40 -3.39 16.41
N GLY A 286 19.01 -3.13 17.58
CA GLY A 286 19.72 -4.16 18.33
C GLY A 286 18.80 -5.30 18.80
N GLU A 287 17.59 -4.96 19.21
CA GLU A 287 16.57 -5.95 19.61
C GLU A 287 16.02 -6.72 18.41
N GLN A 288 15.79 -6.07 17.27
CA GLN A 288 15.41 -6.79 16.06
C GLN A 288 16.46 -7.85 15.69
N LYS A 289 17.75 -7.49 15.71
CA LYS A 289 18.82 -8.45 15.45
C LYS A 289 18.83 -9.57 16.48
N ARG A 290 18.75 -9.24 17.77
CA ARG A 290 18.80 -10.21 18.87
C ARG A 290 17.63 -11.18 18.83
N VAL A 291 16.42 -10.68 18.73
CA VAL A 291 15.19 -11.49 18.81
C VAL A 291 14.97 -12.28 17.53
N PHE A 292 15.15 -11.66 16.36
CA PHE A 292 14.89 -12.37 15.11
C PHE A 292 15.95 -13.43 14.78
N SER A 293 17.18 -13.32 15.31
CA SER A 293 18.18 -14.40 15.23
C SER A 293 17.86 -15.62 16.09
N MET A 294 16.83 -15.58 16.92
CA MET A 294 16.33 -16.77 17.62
C MET A 294 15.52 -17.71 16.70
N ILE A 295 15.13 -17.25 15.52
CA ILE A 295 14.50 -18.07 14.50
C ILE A 295 15.63 -18.88 13.83
N PRO A 296 15.62 -20.23 13.86
CA PRO A 296 16.77 -21.04 13.44
C PRO A 296 17.34 -20.67 12.08
N ALA A 297 16.50 -20.51 11.08
CA ALA A 297 16.92 -20.14 9.72
C ALA A 297 17.46 -18.70 9.59
N LEU A 298 17.27 -17.85 10.59
CA LEU A 298 17.68 -16.44 10.60
C LEU A 298 18.76 -16.12 11.64
N HIS A 299 19.34 -17.14 12.23
CA HIS A 299 20.32 -16.98 13.32
C HIS A 299 21.53 -16.10 12.90
N ASP A 300 22.01 -16.22 11.66
CA ASP A 300 23.09 -15.41 11.10
C ASP A 300 22.59 -14.36 10.09
N ALA A 301 21.28 -14.04 10.08
CA ALA A 301 20.70 -13.15 9.11
C ALA A 301 21.33 -11.76 9.09
N GLN A 302 21.64 -11.29 7.89
CA GLN A 302 22.15 -9.94 7.64
C GLN A 302 21.02 -9.07 7.11
N TYR A 303 20.71 -8.00 7.85
CA TYR A 303 19.63 -7.08 7.50
C TYR A 303 20.18 -5.89 6.71
N LEU A 304 19.68 -5.70 5.49
CA LEU A 304 19.94 -4.53 4.67
C LEU A 304 19.15 -3.32 5.16
N ARG A 305 17.98 -3.57 5.75
CA ARG A 305 17.12 -2.57 6.37
C ARG A 305 16.42 -3.19 7.56
N TYR A 306 16.44 -2.49 8.68
CA TYR A 306 15.63 -2.82 9.84
C TYR A 306 14.20 -2.29 9.69
N GLY A 307 13.29 -2.89 10.44
CA GLY A 307 11.94 -2.38 10.59
C GLY A 307 11.94 -1.05 11.32
N VAL A 308 11.02 -0.17 10.92
CA VAL A 308 10.83 1.16 11.52
C VAL A 308 9.35 1.50 11.53
N MET A 309 8.95 2.32 12.51
CA MET A 309 7.58 2.83 12.61
C MET A 309 7.51 4.29 12.19
N HIS A 310 6.41 4.64 11.54
CA HIS A 310 6.15 6.00 11.07
C HIS A 310 4.78 6.46 11.59
N ARG A 311 4.70 7.76 11.93
CA ARG A 311 3.43 8.44 12.16
C ARG A 311 2.88 8.88 10.83
N ASN A 312 1.70 8.36 10.48
CA ASN A 312 0.98 8.71 9.27
C ASN A 312 -0.12 9.74 9.58
N THR A 313 -0.31 10.68 8.66
CA THR A 313 -1.37 11.68 8.74
C THR A 313 -2.43 11.37 7.68
N TYR A 314 -3.71 11.43 8.06
CA TYR A 314 -4.83 11.33 7.14
C TYR A 314 -5.94 12.36 7.47
N LEU A 315 -6.85 12.57 6.53
CA LEU A 315 -7.92 13.54 6.63
C LEU A 315 -9.21 12.89 7.14
N ASP A 316 -10.04 13.65 7.84
CA ASP A 316 -11.45 13.30 8.07
C ASP A 316 -12.25 13.48 6.77
N SER A 317 -11.92 12.64 5.79
CA SER A 317 -12.33 12.78 4.40
C SER A 317 -13.83 12.84 4.19
N PRO A 318 -14.71 12.10 4.89
CA PRO A 318 -16.15 12.19 4.70
C PRO A 318 -16.71 13.59 4.85
N ARG A 319 -16.13 14.39 5.74
CA ARG A 319 -16.55 15.78 5.97
C ARG A 319 -15.92 16.76 4.98
N LEU A 320 -14.75 16.42 4.46
CA LEU A 320 -13.93 17.34 3.67
C LEU A 320 -14.03 17.10 2.17
N LEU A 321 -14.08 15.84 1.72
CA LEU A 321 -13.92 15.46 0.33
C LEU A 321 -15.23 14.97 -0.29
N ASP A 322 -15.40 15.24 -1.59
CA ASP A 322 -16.41 14.58 -2.40
C ASP A 322 -15.88 13.21 -2.92
N ARG A 323 -16.73 12.47 -3.64
CA ARG A 323 -16.41 11.15 -4.18
C ARG A 323 -15.27 11.13 -5.21
N TYR A 324 -14.88 12.29 -5.70
CA TYR A 324 -13.76 12.49 -6.63
C TYR A 324 -12.52 13.01 -5.95
N TYR A 325 -12.48 12.92 -4.62
CA TYR A 325 -11.38 13.39 -3.76
C TYR A 325 -11.14 14.89 -3.78
N ARG A 326 -12.10 15.69 -4.28
CA ARG A 326 -12.01 17.17 -4.27
C ARG A 326 -12.45 17.71 -2.92
N LEU A 327 -11.79 18.78 -2.50
CA LEU A 327 -12.17 19.52 -1.30
C LEU A 327 -13.52 20.23 -1.54
N LYS A 328 -14.53 19.91 -0.73
CA LYS A 328 -15.90 20.46 -0.87
C LYS A 328 -15.92 21.98 -0.75
N SER A 329 -15.07 22.56 0.13
CA SER A 329 -15.00 24.01 0.36
C SER A 329 -14.20 24.76 -0.72
N ASP A 330 -13.32 24.07 -1.46
CA ASP A 330 -12.49 24.67 -2.51
C ASP A 330 -12.19 23.62 -3.61
N PRO A 331 -13.08 23.47 -4.62
CA PRO A 331 -12.97 22.41 -5.63
C PRO A 331 -11.73 22.50 -6.55
N ARG A 332 -10.92 23.58 -6.47
CA ARG A 332 -9.63 23.66 -7.16
C ARG A 332 -8.58 22.76 -6.52
N ILE A 333 -8.80 22.35 -5.27
CA ILE A 333 -7.90 21.47 -4.52
C ILE A 333 -8.51 20.06 -4.49
N ALA A 334 -7.71 19.07 -4.85
CA ALA A 334 -8.01 17.66 -4.63
C ALA A 334 -6.90 17.01 -3.79
N PHE A 335 -7.23 15.92 -3.13
CA PHE A 335 -6.29 15.09 -2.40
C PHE A 335 -6.22 13.70 -3.04
N ALA A 336 -5.10 13.00 -2.90
CA ALA A 336 -4.98 11.63 -3.35
C ALA A 336 -4.00 10.83 -2.49
N GLY A 337 -4.14 9.52 -2.50
CA GLY A 337 -3.30 8.61 -1.74
C GLY A 337 -3.80 8.38 -0.31
N GLN A 338 -2.95 7.77 0.47
CA GLN A 338 -3.25 7.27 1.81
C GLN A 338 -3.78 8.37 2.76
N MET A 339 -3.36 9.62 2.58
CA MET A 339 -3.86 10.73 3.39
C MET A 339 -5.39 10.97 3.23
N THR A 340 -6.03 10.43 2.21
CA THR A 340 -7.49 10.50 2.04
C THR A 340 -8.24 9.41 2.82
N GLY A 341 -7.54 8.56 3.58
CA GLY A 341 -8.13 7.43 4.30
C GLY A 341 -8.36 6.18 3.45
N VAL A 342 -7.84 6.15 2.21
CA VAL A 342 -7.66 4.89 1.50
C VAL A 342 -6.36 4.24 1.96
N GLU A 343 -6.42 2.97 2.39
CA GLU A 343 -5.24 2.26 2.90
C GLU A 343 -4.74 1.25 1.89
N GLY A 344 -3.45 1.35 1.54
CA GLY A 344 -2.75 0.45 0.63
C GLY A 344 -2.26 1.11 -0.66
N TYR A 345 -1.28 0.45 -1.30
CA TYR A 345 -0.62 0.96 -2.50
C TYR A 345 -1.55 1.06 -3.71
N VAL A 346 -2.40 0.04 -3.91
CA VAL A 346 -3.33 -0.02 -5.05
C VAL A 346 -4.48 0.97 -4.85
N GLU A 347 -4.96 1.12 -3.62
CA GLU A 347 -5.98 2.10 -3.25
C GLU A 347 -5.45 3.53 -3.41
N SER A 348 -4.20 3.77 -3.02
CA SER A 348 -3.54 5.06 -3.24
C SER A 348 -3.43 5.38 -4.72
N CYS A 349 -3.02 4.41 -5.55
CA CYS A 349 -3.01 4.52 -7.00
C CYS A 349 -4.41 4.87 -7.55
N ALA A 350 -5.44 4.12 -7.12
CA ALA A 350 -6.83 4.32 -7.58
C ALA A 350 -7.37 5.72 -7.25
N SER A 351 -7.04 6.26 -6.07
CA SER A 351 -7.43 7.62 -5.70
C SER A 351 -6.75 8.67 -6.59
N GLY A 352 -5.45 8.48 -6.89
CA GLY A 352 -4.72 9.35 -7.82
C GLY A 352 -5.24 9.26 -9.25
N PHE A 353 -5.59 8.05 -9.69
CA PHE A 353 -6.23 7.81 -10.98
C PHE A 353 -7.54 8.59 -11.08
N LEU A 354 -8.44 8.41 -10.12
CA LEU A 354 -9.76 9.06 -10.16
C LEU A 354 -9.66 10.58 -10.05
N ALA A 355 -8.81 11.09 -9.15
CA ALA A 355 -8.58 12.54 -9.03
C ALA A 355 -8.03 13.15 -10.33
N GLY A 356 -7.11 12.45 -11.01
CA GLY A 356 -6.53 12.89 -12.28
C GLY A 356 -7.55 12.92 -13.42
N ILE A 357 -8.35 11.85 -13.56
CA ILE A 357 -9.42 11.76 -14.58
C ILE A 357 -10.44 12.88 -14.38
N GLU A 358 -10.97 13.03 -13.18
CA GLU A 358 -12.00 14.00 -12.89
C GLU A 358 -11.53 15.45 -13.06
N LEU A 359 -10.30 15.73 -12.65
CA LEU A 359 -9.72 17.05 -12.87
C LEU A 359 -9.51 17.34 -14.36
N ALA A 360 -9.08 16.36 -15.15
CA ALA A 360 -8.95 16.51 -16.60
C ALA A 360 -10.30 16.79 -17.26
N ARG A 361 -11.36 16.03 -16.90
CA ARG A 361 -12.72 16.24 -17.40
C ARG A 361 -13.22 17.66 -17.09
N ARG A 362 -13.07 18.08 -15.85
CA ARG A 362 -13.46 19.43 -15.42
C ARG A 362 -12.76 20.54 -16.22
N LEU A 363 -11.44 20.41 -16.41
CA LEU A 363 -10.65 21.39 -17.17
C LEU A 363 -11.00 21.42 -18.66
N LYS A 364 -11.55 20.34 -19.19
CA LYS A 364 -12.10 20.26 -20.56
C LYS A 364 -13.58 20.61 -20.64
N GLY A 365 -14.23 21.03 -19.55
CA GLY A 365 -15.64 21.38 -19.52
C GLY A 365 -16.60 20.19 -19.68
N GLN A 366 -16.12 18.97 -19.37
CA GLN A 366 -16.92 17.76 -19.45
C GLN A 366 -17.60 17.46 -18.10
N ALA A 367 -18.74 16.74 -18.16
CA ALA A 367 -19.41 16.29 -16.95
C ALA A 367 -18.54 15.29 -16.15
N PRO A 368 -18.66 15.25 -14.82
CA PRO A 368 -18.04 14.24 -14.00
C PRO A 368 -18.37 12.82 -14.48
N LEU A 369 -17.44 11.91 -14.33
CA LEU A 369 -17.63 10.48 -14.65
C LEU A 369 -17.91 9.70 -13.38
N ASP A 370 -19.14 9.29 -13.19
CA ASP A 370 -19.57 8.56 -12.01
C ASP A 370 -19.23 7.07 -12.14
N PHE A 371 -18.12 6.66 -11.55
CA PHE A 371 -17.87 5.23 -11.36
C PHE A 371 -18.94 4.64 -10.42
N PRO A 372 -19.73 3.64 -10.88
CA PRO A 372 -20.78 3.05 -10.06
C PRO A 372 -20.22 2.38 -8.79
N ARG A 373 -21.04 2.36 -7.73
CA ARG A 373 -20.66 1.73 -6.45
C ARG A 373 -20.39 0.23 -6.55
N GLU A 374 -20.80 -0.41 -7.63
CA GLU A 374 -20.52 -1.79 -7.97
C GLU A 374 -19.07 -2.03 -8.41
N THR A 375 -18.34 -0.98 -8.80
CA THR A 375 -16.91 -1.03 -9.09
C THR A 375 -16.09 -0.76 -7.83
N ALA A 376 -14.88 -1.32 -7.73
CA ALA A 376 -14.00 -1.10 -6.59
C ALA A 376 -13.53 0.37 -6.52
N ILE A 377 -13.23 0.99 -7.68
CA ILE A 377 -12.87 2.42 -7.77
C ILE A 377 -14.03 3.29 -7.27
N GLY A 378 -15.24 3.07 -7.74
CA GLY A 378 -16.42 3.83 -7.32
C GLY A 378 -16.77 3.62 -5.85
N ALA A 379 -16.68 2.40 -5.35
CA ALA A 379 -16.92 2.06 -3.94
C ALA A 379 -15.95 2.78 -2.99
N LEU A 380 -14.65 2.86 -3.36
CA LEU A 380 -13.65 3.62 -2.58
C LEU A 380 -13.96 5.11 -2.55
N GLY A 381 -14.28 5.73 -3.68
CA GLY A 381 -14.65 7.15 -3.74
C GLY A 381 -15.88 7.47 -2.89
N LEU A 382 -16.88 6.57 -2.92
CA LEU A 382 -18.07 6.71 -2.07
C LEU A 382 -17.76 6.48 -0.58
N TYR A 383 -16.83 5.59 -0.23
CA TYR A 383 -16.43 5.38 1.15
C TYR A 383 -15.78 6.63 1.76
N VAL A 384 -14.81 7.22 1.07
CA VAL A 384 -14.10 8.41 1.58
C VAL A 384 -14.96 9.67 1.63
N SER A 385 -16.10 9.69 0.95
CA SER A 385 -17.03 10.83 0.94
C SER A 385 -18.33 10.59 1.72
N ASN A 386 -18.45 9.45 2.41
CA ASN A 386 -19.68 9.06 3.10
C ASN A 386 -19.82 9.73 4.47
N GLU A 387 -20.56 10.81 4.54
CA GLU A 387 -20.79 11.59 5.75
C GLU A 387 -21.54 10.82 6.89
N SER A 388 -22.15 9.68 6.57
CA SER A 388 -22.79 8.84 7.59
C SER A 388 -21.81 8.03 8.45
N VAL A 389 -20.52 8.00 8.08
CA VAL A 389 -19.46 7.35 8.88
C VAL A 389 -19.09 8.25 10.05
N ALA A 390 -19.47 7.84 11.26
CA ALA A 390 -19.24 8.65 12.46
C ALA A 390 -17.76 8.59 12.93
N ASP A 391 -17.14 7.44 12.82
CA ASP A 391 -15.74 7.19 13.18
C ASP A 391 -14.98 6.72 11.92
N PHE A 392 -14.47 7.69 11.19
CA PHE A 392 -13.78 7.42 9.93
C PHE A 392 -12.38 6.87 10.17
N GLN A 393 -12.13 5.68 9.64
CA GLN A 393 -10.84 5.01 9.74
C GLN A 393 -10.29 4.70 8.35
N PRO A 394 -8.95 4.72 8.16
CA PRO A 394 -8.33 4.25 6.94
C PRO A 394 -8.78 2.82 6.61
N MET A 395 -9.08 2.54 5.34
CA MET A 395 -9.60 1.24 4.95
C MET A 395 -9.02 0.75 3.62
N ASN A 396 -8.67 -0.54 3.61
CA ASN A 396 -8.39 -1.26 2.37
C ASN A 396 -9.68 -1.54 1.60
N VAL A 397 -9.59 -1.60 0.26
CA VAL A 397 -10.69 -2.09 -0.57
C VAL A 397 -11.11 -3.50 -0.14
N ASN A 398 -12.41 -3.70 0.02
CA ASN A 398 -12.98 -4.98 0.39
C ASN A 398 -14.39 -5.13 -0.21
N PHE A 399 -14.86 -6.37 -0.36
CA PHE A 399 -16.19 -6.62 -0.94
C PHE A 399 -17.36 -6.16 -0.04
N GLY A 400 -17.10 -5.74 1.20
CA GLY A 400 -18.13 -5.21 2.09
C GLY A 400 -18.61 -3.81 1.70
N ILE A 401 -17.80 -3.03 0.97
CA ILE A 401 -18.20 -1.71 0.46
C ILE A 401 -18.84 -1.76 -0.92
N ILE A 402 -18.79 -2.92 -1.57
CA ILE A 402 -19.43 -3.17 -2.88
C ILE A 402 -20.84 -3.75 -2.65
N PRO A 403 -21.88 -3.27 -3.34
CA PRO A 403 -23.23 -3.78 -3.16
C PRO A 403 -23.33 -5.29 -3.39
N PRO A 404 -24.13 -6.01 -2.59
CA PRO A 404 -24.32 -7.43 -2.77
C PRO A 404 -24.91 -7.77 -4.16
N LEU A 405 -24.81 -9.03 -4.54
CA LEU A 405 -25.54 -9.56 -5.68
C LEU A 405 -27.04 -9.63 -5.35
N ASP A 406 -27.88 -9.54 -6.35
CA ASP A 406 -29.34 -9.65 -6.28
C ASP A 406 -29.83 -11.11 -6.04
N HIS A 407 -28.92 -12.06 -6.10
CA HIS A 407 -29.16 -13.48 -5.92
C HIS A 407 -28.15 -14.12 -4.96
N ARG A 408 -28.47 -15.31 -4.47
CA ARG A 408 -27.62 -16.04 -3.54
C ARG A 408 -26.61 -16.91 -4.26
N VAL A 409 -25.33 -16.72 -3.98
CA VAL A 409 -24.22 -17.55 -4.47
C VAL A 409 -23.63 -18.39 -3.33
N LYS A 410 -23.44 -19.69 -3.59
CA LYS A 410 -22.87 -20.61 -2.60
C LYS A 410 -21.34 -20.50 -2.57
N GLY A 411 -20.81 -20.24 -1.38
CA GLY A 411 -19.36 -20.14 -1.13
C GLY A 411 -18.81 -18.73 -1.35
N LYS A 412 -17.99 -18.28 -0.39
CA LYS A 412 -17.42 -16.92 -0.38
C LYS A 412 -16.60 -16.62 -1.65
N ARG A 413 -15.79 -17.59 -2.09
CA ARG A 413 -14.93 -17.44 -3.26
C ARG A 413 -15.75 -17.21 -4.55
N ASN A 414 -16.78 -18.01 -4.76
CA ASN A 414 -17.67 -17.88 -5.93
C ASN A 414 -18.43 -16.56 -5.90
N LYS A 415 -18.98 -16.20 -4.73
CA LYS A 415 -19.65 -14.91 -4.54
C LYS A 415 -18.74 -13.75 -4.90
N ASN A 416 -17.50 -13.76 -4.41
CA ASN A 416 -16.55 -12.70 -4.70
C ASN A 416 -16.15 -12.65 -6.18
N ALA A 417 -15.99 -13.81 -6.83
CA ALA A 417 -15.72 -13.89 -8.26
C ALA A 417 -16.85 -13.28 -9.10
N GLU A 418 -18.12 -13.55 -8.75
CA GLU A 418 -19.27 -12.96 -9.43
C GLU A 418 -19.40 -11.44 -9.20
N LEU A 419 -19.10 -10.95 -7.99
CA LEU A 419 -19.02 -9.52 -7.72
C LEU A 419 -17.97 -8.85 -8.61
N SER A 420 -16.82 -9.49 -8.78
CA SER A 420 -15.76 -8.99 -9.65
C SER A 420 -16.17 -9.01 -11.13
N GLN A 421 -16.82 -10.08 -11.60
CA GLN A 421 -17.33 -10.15 -12.97
C GLN A 421 -18.35 -9.04 -13.26
N ARG A 422 -19.29 -8.80 -12.34
CA ARG A 422 -20.26 -7.70 -12.44
C ARG A 422 -19.56 -6.35 -12.55
N SER A 423 -18.60 -6.09 -11.67
CA SER A 423 -17.83 -4.85 -11.69
C SER A 423 -17.11 -4.64 -13.02
N LEU A 424 -16.38 -5.65 -13.48
CA LEU A 424 -15.62 -5.57 -14.72
C LEU A 424 -16.52 -5.41 -15.96
N ALA A 425 -17.71 -6.03 -15.97
CA ALA A 425 -18.69 -5.83 -17.05
C ALA A 425 -19.21 -4.38 -17.09
N ILE A 426 -19.47 -3.78 -15.93
CA ILE A 426 -19.84 -2.37 -15.83
C ILE A 426 -18.69 -1.48 -16.33
N LEU A 427 -17.48 -1.75 -15.88
CA LEU A 427 -16.31 -0.97 -16.26
C LEU A 427 -16.05 -1.00 -17.77
N ASP A 428 -16.25 -2.16 -18.42
CA ASP A 428 -16.09 -2.30 -19.86
C ASP A 428 -17.05 -1.38 -20.64
N THR A 429 -18.23 -1.08 -20.12
CA THR A 429 -19.17 -0.12 -20.73
C THR A 429 -18.69 1.33 -20.62
N MET A 430 -17.83 1.65 -19.64
CA MET A 430 -17.31 2.99 -19.37
C MET A 430 -15.94 3.23 -20.00
N LYS A 431 -15.24 2.16 -20.36
CA LYS A 431 -13.83 2.19 -20.76
C LYS A 431 -13.53 3.20 -21.88
N GLU A 432 -14.33 3.21 -22.94
CA GLU A 432 -14.15 4.14 -24.05
C GLU A 432 -14.28 5.59 -23.58
N GLU A 433 -15.27 5.89 -22.74
CA GLU A 433 -15.46 7.24 -22.19
C GLU A 433 -14.29 7.68 -21.29
N VAL A 434 -13.72 6.76 -20.51
CA VAL A 434 -12.55 7.03 -19.65
C VAL A 434 -11.30 7.28 -20.47
N LEU A 435 -11.10 6.51 -21.56
CA LEU A 435 -9.86 6.55 -22.35
C LEU A 435 -9.87 7.59 -23.47
N SER A 436 -11.04 8.02 -23.94
CA SER A 436 -11.21 8.97 -25.06
C SER A 436 -11.06 10.45 -24.67
N LEU A 437 -10.64 10.75 -23.48
CA LEU A 437 -10.46 12.11 -22.95
C LEU A 437 -9.28 12.87 -23.58
#